data_1ef9dd95ec791e480131ac87380a67e6
#
_entry.id   1ef9dd95ec791e480131ac87380a67e6
#
_cell.length_a   1.000
_cell.length_b   1.000
_cell.length_c   1.000
_cell.angle_alpha   90.00
_cell.angle_beta   90.00
_cell.angle_gamma   90.00
#
_symmetry.space_group_name_H-M   'P 1'
#
loop_
_entity.id
_entity.type
_entity.pdbx_description
1 polymer ?
#
loop_
_entity_poly.entity_id
_entity_poly.type
_entity_poly.pdbx_seq_one_letter_code
_entity_poly.pdbx_strand_id
1 'polypeptide(L)'
;TRGDGIVGEDITENIKTLKNFPVELQNAPKLLEVRGEVYMKHDVFSTLNESLEKKFASPRNAAAGSLRQLDPEITKQRNLSYFVYGVGGASEDFTYLLQHEMYEKLKGLGFCVNDYKQCNSVQEMLSFYQNFESTRFQKNFDADGIVYKLEDLTLCKRLGFTAHGPRFQVAHKFSSSKA
;
A
#
# COMPACT_ATOMS: atom_id res chain seq x y z
N THR A 1 -10.76 3.86 6.55
CA THR A 1 -9.63 4.75 6.26
C THR A 1 -9.75 6.07 7.02
N ARG A 2 -8.66 6.86 7.14
CA ARG A 2 -8.60 8.09 7.95
C ARG A 2 -9.27 7.95 9.33
N GLY A 3 -8.50 7.70 10.34
CA GLY A 3 -9.01 7.57 11.69
C GLY A 3 -8.03 8.14 12.71
N ASP A 4 -8.43 8.09 13.95
CA ASP A 4 -7.62 8.46 15.12
C ASP A 4 -6.74 7.29 15.62
N GLY A 5 -6.74 6.18 14.91
CA GLY A 5 -6.08 4.92 15.28
C GLY A 5 -7.01 3.91 15.95
N ILE A 6 -8.24 4.30 16.27
CA ILE A 6 -9.27 3.44 16.90
C ILE A 6 -10.49 3.34 15.97
N VAL A 7 -10.97 4.45 15.46
CA VAL A 7 -12.13 4.55 14.56
C VAL A 7 -11.72 5.21 13.26
N GLY A 8 -12.20 4.68 12.13
CA GLY A 8 -11.97 5.22 10.80
C GLY A 8 -13.24 5.27 9.97
N GLU A 9 -13.19 5.95 8.83
CA GLU A 9 -14.31 5.99 7.89
C GLU A 9 -14.48 4.60 7.24
N ASP A 10 -15.73 4.12 7.18
CA ASP A 10 -16.09 2.93 6.42
C ASP A 10 -16.15 3.26 4.92
N ILE A 11 -15.35 2.55 4.14
CA ILE A 11 -15.26 2.68 2.68
C ILE A 11 -15.51 1.34 1.99
N THR A 12 -16.19 0.42 2.63
CA THR A 12 -16.37 -0.96 2.16
C THR A 12 -16.95 -1.00 0.75
N GLU A 13 -18.01 -0.28 0.48
CA GLU A 13 -18.64 -0.28 -0.84
C GLU A 13 -17.75 0.36 -1.93
N ASN A 14 -16.97 1.36 -1.56
CA ASN A 14 -16.02 2.00 -2.47
C ASN A 14 -14.86 1.05 -2.83
N ILE A 15 -14.28 0.36 -1.84
CA ILE A 15 -13.17 -0.59 -2.07
C ILE A 15 -13.60 -1.73 -2.98
N LYS A 16 -14.82 -2.24 -2.87
CA LYS A 16 -15.36 -3.29 -3.74
C LYS A 16 -15.37 -2.91 -5.23
N THR A 17 -15.38 -1.62 -5.54
CA THR A 17 -15.37 -1.14 -6.93
C THR A 17 -13.99 -1.08 -7.56
N LEU A 18 -12.92 -1.24 -6.78
CA LEU A 18 -11.56 -1.18 -7.27
C LEU A 18 -11.26 -2.39 -8.17
N LYS A 19 -10.64 -2.11 -9.31
CA LYS A 19 -10.24 -3.15 -10.25
C LYS A 19 -9.24 -4.11 -9.59
N ASN A 20 -9.49 -5.41 -9.75
CA ASN A 20 -8.67 -6.49 -9.19
C ASN A 20 -8.66 -6.56 -7.65
N PHE A 21 -9.59 -5.88 -6.97
CA PHE A 21 -9.76 -6.10 -5.54
C PHE A 21 -10.57 -7.40 -5.33
N PRO A 22 -10.06 -8.37 -4.53
CA PRO A 22 -10.77 -9.62 -4.30
C PRO A 22 -11.94 -9.36 -3.34
N VAL A 23 -13.16 -9.35 -3.86
CA VAL A 23 -14.39 -9.16 -3.08
C VAL A 23 -14.74 -10.41 -2.28
N GLU A 24 -14.39 -11.58 -2.81
CA GLU A 24 -14.51 -12.87 -2.17
C GLU A 24 -13.17 -13.58 -2.17
N LEU A 25 -12.82 -14.16 -1.03
CA LEU A 25 -11.57 -14.90 -0.86
C LEU A 25 -11.84 -16.40 -0.80
N GLN A 26 -11.12 -17.17 -1.62
CA GLN A 26 -11.15 -18.64 -1.56
C GLN A 26 -10.14 -19.13 -0.52
N ASN A 27 -10.55 -20.10 0.32
CA ASN A 27 -9.68 -20.68 1.36
C ASN A 27 -9.07 -19.62 2.31
N ALA A 28 -9.81 -18.58 2.57
CA ALA A 28 -9.35 -17.50 3.45
C ALA A 28 -9.37 -17.93 4.93
N PRO A 29 -8.49 -17.35 5.76
CA PRO A 29 -8.57 -17.50 7.21
C PRO A 29 -9.88 -16.91 7.75
N LYS A 30 -10.28 -17.32 8.94
CA LYS A 30 -11.52 -16.82 9.58
C LYS A 30 -11.50 -15.32 9.81
N LEU A 31 -10.32 -14.77 10.09
CA LEU A 31 -10.07 -13.34 10.23
C LEU A 31 -8.77 -12.98 9.52
N LEU A 32 -8.80 -11.93 8.72
CA LEU A 32 -7.60 -11.36 8.08
C LEU A 32 -7.77 -9.85 7.95
N GLU A 33 -6.98 -9.09 8.70
CA GLU A 33 -6.82 -7.66 8.52
C GLU A 33 -5.64 -7.41 7.57
N VAL A 34 -5.90 -6.87 6.39
CA VAL A 34 -4.85 -6.45 5.46
C VAL A 34 -4.69 -4.94 5.49
N ARG A 35 -3.44 -4.48 5.38
CA ARG A 35 -3.07 -3.07 5.29
C ARG A 35 -2.50 -2.77 3.92
N GLY A 36 -3.00 -1.73 3.31
CA GLY A 36 -2.64 -1.34 1.95
C GLY A 36 -2.72 0.16 1.73
N GLU A 37 -2.38 0.56 0.53
CA GLU A 37 -2.51 1.93 0.04
C GLU A 37 -3.37 1.92 -1.21
N VAL A 38 -4.30 2.87 -1.29
CA VAL A 38 -5.07 3.16 -2.51
C VAL A 38 -4.50 4.42 -3.13
N TYR A 39 -4.21 4.37 -4.42
CA TYR A 39 -3.57 5.45 -5.14
C TYR A 39 -4.17 5.66 -6.53
N MET A 40 -3.89 6.80 -7.13
CA MET A 40 -4.26 7.12 -8.50
C MET A 40 -2.99 7.19 -9.35
N LYS A 41 -3.03 6.52 -10.50
CA LYS A 41 -1.95 6.59 -11.49
C LYS A 41 -1.90 7.96 -12.16
N HIS A 42 -0.73 8.37 -12.65
CA HIS A 42 -0.52 9.69 -13.26
C HIS A 42 -1.38 9.90 -14.52
N ASP A 43 -1.48 8.89 -15.40
CA ASP A 43 -2.33 8.94 -16.58
C ASP A 43 -3.81 9.11 -16.24
N VAL A 44 -4.29 8.35 -15.24
CA VAL A 44 -5.66 8.47 -14.72
C VAL A 44 -5.91 9.85 -14.12
N PHE A 45 -4.96 10.35 -13.34
CA PHE A 45 -5.03 11.68 -12.72
C PHE A 45 -5.10 12.80 -13.75
N SER A 46 -4.26 12.73 -14.79
CA SER A 46 -4.24 13.73 -15.86
C SER A 46 -5.58 13.78 -16.60
N THR A 47 -6.07 12.62 -17.04
CA THR A 47 -7.37 12.50 -17.71
C THR A 47 -8.52 12.98 -16.83
N LEU A 48 -8.50 12.63 -15.54
CA LEU A 48 -9.52 13.08 -14.61
C LEU A 48 -9.53 14.61 -14.47
N ASN A 49 -8.35 15.20 -14.25
CA ASN A 49 -8.23 16.65 -14.05
C ASN A 49 -8.61 17.46 -15.30
N GLU A 50 -8.42 16.91 -16.50
CA GLU A 50 -8.88 17.56 -17.74
C GLU A 50 -10.40 17.71 -17.77
N SER A 51 -11.13 16.76 -17.22
CA SER A 51 -12.60 16.72 -17.22
C SER A 51 -13.27 17.50 -16.09
N LEU A 52 -12.50 17.97 -15.10
CA LEU A 52 -13.03 18.64 -13.91
C LEU A 52 -12.86 20.17 -13.97
N GLU A 53 -13.93 20.89 -13.60
CA GLU A 53 -13.84 22.35 -13.39
C GLU A 53 -12.89 22.69 -12.23
N LYS A 54 -13.06 22.00 -11.08
CA LYS A 54 -12.18 22.13 -9.92
C LYS A 54 -11.18 20.99 -9.88
N LYS A 55 -9.94 21.30 -10.21
CA LYS A 55 -8.85 20.32 -10.30
C LYS A 55 -8.33 19.90 -8.93
N PHE A 56 -7.91 18.66 -8.84
CA PHE A 56 -7.16 18.16 -7.68
C PHE A 56 -5.71 18.65 -7.74
N ALA A 57 -5.14 18.95 -6.58
CA ALA A 57 -3.76 19.42 -6.48
C ALA A 57 -2.71 18.33 -6.72
N SER A 58 -3.03 17.07 -6.48
CA SER A 58 -2.11 15.93 -6.64
C SER A 58 -2.86 14.61 -6.81
N PRO A 59 -2.20 13.57 -7.37
CA PRO A 59 -2.75 12.20 -7.44
C PRO A 59 -3.19 11.67 -6.07
N ARG A 60 -2.43 11.97 -5.01
CA ARG A 60 -2.76 11.59 -3.63
C ARG A 60 -4.08 12.22 -3.16
N ASN A 61 -4.26 13.51 -3.41
CA ASN A 61 -5.50 14.19 -3.05
C ASN A 61 -6.69 13.68 -3.86
N ALA A 62 -6.48 13.41 -5.15
CA ALA A 62 -7.48 12.84 -6.03
C ALA A 62 -7.89 11.43 -5.57
N ALA A 63 -6.94 10.56 -5.21
CA ALA A 63 -7.21 9.23 -4.70
C ALA A 63 -8.03 9.29 -3.39
N ALA A 64 -7.58 10.09 -2.42
CA ALA A 64 -8.26 10.25 -1.13
C ALA A 64 -9.69 10.79 -1.29
N GLY A 65 -9.90 11.78 -2.16
CA GLY A 65 -11.23 12.33 -2.45
C GLY A 65 -12.13 11.35 -3.20
N SER A 66 -11.57 10.60 -4.14
CA SER A 66 -12.31 9.61 -4.93
C SER A 66 -12.72 8.38 -4.13
N LEU A 67 -11.90 7.95 -3.18
CA LEU A 67 -12.19 6.77 -2.35
C LEU A 67 -13.33 7.01 -1.35
N ARG A 68 -13.61 8.25 -1.01
CA ARG A 68 -14.61 8.64 0.01
C ARG A 68 -15.87 9.25 -0.59
N GLN A 69 -16.21 8.88 -1.82
CA GLN A 69 -17.46 9.29 -2.44
C GLN A 69 -18.65 8.58 -1.79
N LEU A 70 -19.76 9.29 -1.60
CA LEU A 70 -20.99 8.70 -1.09
C LEU A 70 -21.59 7.68 -2.06
N ASP A 71 -21.43 7.94 -3.37
CA ASP A 71 -21.82 7.02 -4.44
C ASP A 71 -20.60 6.20 -4.89
N PRO A 72 -20.58 4.88 -4.66
CA PRO A 72 -19.49 4.01 -5.07
C PRO A 72 -19.25 3.97 -6.60
N GLU A 73 -20.27 4.26 -7.42
CA GLU A 73 -20.11 4.31 -8.87
C GLU A 73 -19.17 5.46 -9.30
N ILE A 74 -19.15 6.57 -8.55
CA ILE A 74 -18.16 7.63 -8.76
C ILE A 74 -16.76 7.12 -8.48
N THR A 75 -16.56 6.37 -7.39
CA THR A 75 -15.26 5.75 -7.07
C THR A 75 -14.81 4.81 -8.19
N LYS A 76 -15.71 3.98 -8.70
CA LYS A 76 -15.45 3.07 -9.82
C LYS A 76 -14.97 3.79 -11.07
N GLN A 77 -15.60 4.89 -11.45
CA GLN A 77 -15.23 5.71 -12.60
C GLN A 77 -13.84 6.37 -12.42
N ARG A 78 -13.38 6.57 -11.18
CA ARG A 78 -12.08 7.15 -10.88
C ARG A 78 -10.90 6.21 -11.13
N ASN A 79 -11.16 4.92 -11.41
CA ASN A 79 -10.16 3.92 -11.81
C ASN A 79 -8.94 3.87 -10.87
N LEU A 80 -9.21 3.83 -9.55
CA LEU A 80 -8.19 3.77 -8.52
C LEU A 80 -7.44 2.44 -8.58
N SER A 81 -6.19 2.48 -8.16
CA SER A 81 -5.32 1.31 -7.97
C SER A 81 -5.03 1.12 -6.48
N TYR A 82 -4.63 -0.10 -6.10
CA TYR A 82 -4.24 -0.39 -4.73
C TYR A 82 -3.11 -1.41 -4.69
N PHE A 83 -2.42 -1.46 -3.58
CA PHE A 83 -1.57 -2.58 -3.18
C PHE A 83 -1.64 -2.81 -1.68
N VAL A 84 -1.42 -4.05 -1.26
CA VAL A 84 -1.30 -4.40 0.16
C VAL A 84 0.17 -4.58 0.52
N TYR A 85 0.54 -4.15 1.73
CA TYR A 85 1.93 -4.17 2.20
C TYR A 85 2.09 -4.83 3.57
N GLY A 86 1.01 -5.26 4.20
CA GLY A 86 1.10 -5.87 5.51
C GLY A 86 -0.20 -6.50 5.97
N VAL A 87 -0.08 -7.26 7.04
CA VAL A 87 -1.17 -7.87 7.80
C VAL A 87 -1.19 -7.25 9.19
N GLY A 88 -2.37 -6.86 9.66
CA GLY A 88 -2.62 -6.42 11.03
C GLY A 88 -2.97 -7.61 11.92
N GLY A 89 -4.26 -7.89 12.08
CA GLY A 89 -4.76 -9.07 12.77
C GLY A 89 -5.04 -10.22 11.82
N ALA A 90 -4.78 -11.45 12.26
CA ALA A 90 -5.17 -12.66 11.55
C ALA A 90 -5.50 -13.78 12.54
N SER A 91 -6.40 -14.70 12.13
CA SER A 91 -6.66 -15.92 12.87
C SER A 91 -5.50 -16.92 12.77
N GLU A 92 -5.44 -17.90 13.67
CA GLU A 92 -4.32 -18.84 13.81
C GLU A 92 -4.04 -19.68 12.57
N ASP A 93 -5.00 -19.79 11.67
CA ASP A 93 -4.89 -20.48 10.39
C ASP A 93 -4.12 -19.67 9.30
N PHE A 94 -3.79 -18.40 9.57
CA PHE A 94 -2.93 -17.58 8.70
C PHE A 94 -1.54 -17.40 9.31
N THR A 95 -0.68 -18.40 9.13
CA THR A 95 0.67 -18.41 9.69
C THR A 95 1.73 -18.16 8.61
N TYR A 96 2.78 -17.45 8.98
CA TYR A 96 3.98 -17.24 8.18
C TYR A 96 5.15 -16.87 9.11
N LEU A 97 6.37 -17.15 8.70
CA LEU A 97 7.58 -16.88 9.49
C LEU A 97 8.45 -15.77 8.89
N LEU A 98 8.29 -15.52 7.59
CA LEU A 98 9.09 -14.56 6.84
C LEU A 98 8.18 -13.53 6.15
N GLN A 99 8.67 -12.30 5.96
CA GLN A 99 7.91 -11.24 5.32
C GLN A 99 7.50 -11.58 3.89
N HIS A 100 8.38 -12.20 3.10
CA HIS A 100 8.05 -12.58 1.73
C HIS A 100 6.96 -13.67 1.68
N GLU A 101 6.94 -14.61 2.63
CA GLU A 101 5.87 -15.62 2.72
C GLU A 101 4.50 -14.98 2.93
N MET A 102 4.43 -13.91 3.72
CA MET A 102 3.20 -13.12 3.89
C MET A 102 2.74 -12.57 2.53
N TYR A 103 3.65 -11.98 1.74
CA TYR A 103 3.31 -11.43 0.44
C TYR A 103 2.83 -12.53 -0.53
N GLU A 104 3.47 -13.70 -0.55
CA GLU A 104 3.05 -14.81 -1.39
C GLU A 104 1.66 -15.35 -1.00
N LYS A 105 1.37 -15.44 0.30
CA LYS A 105 0.03 -15.80 0.79
C LYS A 105 -1.02 -14.77 0.39
N LEU A 106 -0.74 -13.48 0.51
CA LEU A 106 -1.65 -12.41 0.09
C LEU A 106 -1.90 -12.44 -1.43
N LYS A 107 -0.87 -12.68 -2.24
CA LYS A 107 -1.02 -12.91 -3.69
C LYS A 107 -1.89 -14.14 -3.98
N GLY A 108 -1.67 -15.24 -3.25
CA GLY A 108 -2.47 -16.45 -3.37
C GLY A 108 -3.96 -16.25 -3.06
N LEU A 109 -4.28 -15.28 -2.21
CA LEU A 109 -5.66 -14.85 -1.92
C LEU A 109 -6.20 -13.83 -2.95
N GLY A 110 -5.42 -13.46 -3.96
CA GLY A 110 -5.84 -12.55 -5.03
C GLY A 110 -5.54 -11.07 -4.79
N PHE A 111 -4.85 -10.70 -3.71
CA PHE A 111 -4.46 -9.32 -3.47
C PHE A 111 -3.31 -8.88 -4.38
N CYS A 112 -3.39 -7.64 -4.86
CA CYS A 112 -2.22 -6.96 -5.44
C CYS A 112 -1.27 -6.57 -4.30
N VAL A 113 -0.03 -7.03 -4.33
CA VAL A 113 1.00 -6.62 -3.37
C VAL A 113 1.97 -5.64 -4.02
N ASN A 114 2.62 -4.80 -3.22
CA ASN A 114 3.66 -3.91 -3.71
C ASN A 114 4.90 -4.68 -4.18
N ASP A 115 5.67 -4.06 -5.09
CA ASP A 115 6.97 -4.59 -5.46
C ASP A 115 7.90 -4.62 -4.26
N TYR A 116 8.67 -5.70 -4.11
CA TYR A 116 9.66 -5.85 -3.06
C TYR A 116 10.90 -6.60 -3.56
N LYS A 117 11.99 -6.45 -2.86
CA LYS A 117 13.23 -7.19 -3.08
C LYS A 117 13.78 -7.68 -1.75
N GLN A 118 14.11 -8.94 -1.68
CA GLN A 118 14.89 -9.49 -0.57
C GLN A 118 16.35 -9.07 -0.74
N CYS A 119 16.96 -8.56 0.33
CA CYS A 119 18.35 -8.13 0.37
C CYS A 119 19.08 -8.82 1.51
N ASN A 120 20.29 -9.31 1.24
CA ASN A 120 21.14 -10.02 2.20
C ASN A 120 22.24 -9.12 2.78
N SER A 121 22.35 -7.89 2.30
CA SER A 121 23.35 -6.92 2.76
C SER A 121 22.83 -5.49 2.68
N VAL A 122 23.45 -4.61 3.48
CA VAL A 122 23.19 -3.17 3.42
C VAL A 122 23.53 -2.61 2.03
N GLN A 123 24.55 -3.13 1.39
CA GLN A 123 24.93 -2.69 0.05
C GLN A 123 23.84 -2.98 -0.98
N GLU A 124 23.19 -4.14 -0.92
CA GLU A 124 22.05 -4.48 -1.79
C GLU A 124 20.86 -3.58 -1.51
N MET A 125 20.60 -3.26 -0.24
CA MET A 125 19.53 -2.33 0.15
C MET A 125 19.77 -0.93 -0.42
N LEU A 126 20.99 -0.41 -0.30
CA LEU A 126 21.36 0.91 -0.83
C LEU A 126 21.31 0.92 -2.36
N SER A 127 21.77 -0.14 -3.02
CA SER A 127 21.70 -0.26 -4.48
C SER A 127 20.25 -0.28 -4.97
N PHE A 128 19.36 -0.96 -4.26
CA PHE A 128 17.92 -0.94 -4.57
C PHE A 128 17.33 0.46 -4.40
N TYR A 129 17.65 1.14 -3.31
CA TYR A 129 17.24 2.52 -3.05
C TYR A 129 17.66 3.47 -4.19
N GLN A 130 18.95 3.47 -4.53
CA GLN A 130 19.51 4.35 -5.57
C GLN A 130 18.88 4.07 -6.94
N ASN A 131 18.70 2.81 -7.29
CA ASN A 131 18.05 2.44 -8.54
C ASN A 131 16.59 2.90 -8.57
N PHE A 132 15.84 2.72 -7.48
CA PHE A 132 14.46 3.15 -7.43
C PHE A 132 14.34 4.68 -7.45
N GLU A 133 15.19 5.40 -6.71
CA GLU A 133 15.23 6.86 -6.69
C GLU A 133 15.47 7.43 -8.09
N SER A 134 16.42 6.86 -8.85
CA SER A 134 16.75 7.30 -10.21
C SER A 134 15.65 6.99 -11.24
N THR A 135 14.87 5.93 -11.03
CA THR A 135 13.83 5.46 -11.96
C THR A 135 12.41 5.84 -11.54
N ARG A 136 12.21 6.41 -10.36
CA ARG A 136 10.87 6.71 -9.81
C ARG A 136 10.00 7.56 -10.73
N PHE A 137 10.60 8.49 -11.48
CA PHE A 137 9.89 9.37 -12.41
C PHE A 137 9.36 8.64 -13.66
N GLN A 138 9.82 7.43 -13.92
CA GLN A 138 9.32 6.55 -14.99
C GLN A 138 8.12 5.71 -14.52
N LYS A 139 7.84 5.72 -13.22
CA LYS A 139 6.68 5.02 -12.66
C LYS A 139 5.40 5.83 -12.91
N ASN A 140 4.31 5.12 -13.15
CA ASN A 140 2.99 5.75 -13.34
C ASN A 140 2.29 6.03 -11.99
N PHE A 141 3.06 6.31 -10.94
CA PHE A 141 2.58 6.67 -9.59
C PHE A 141 3.67 7.40 -8.81
N ASP A 142 3.25 8.18 -7.81
CA ASP A 142 4.17 8.86 -6.90
C ASP A 142 4.74 7.89 -5.85
N ALA A 143 6.06 7.93 -5.68
CA ALA A 143 6.75 7.28 -4.58
C ALA A 143 7.73 8.26 -3.94
N ASP A 144 7.68 8.39 -2.61
CA ASP A 144 8.51 9.33 -1.84
C ASP A 144 9.63 8.65 -1.05
N GLY A 145 9.73 7.34 -1.15
CA GLY A 145 10.75 6.54 -0.48
C GLY A 145 10.50 5.05 -0.61
N ILE A 146 11.34 4.29 0.08
CA ILE A 146 11.17 2.85 0.27
C ILE A 146 11.10 2.52 1.76
N VAL A 147 10.61 1.34 2.09
CA VAL A 147 10.56 0.85 3.47
C VAL A 147 11.36 -0.44 3.56
N TYR A 148 12.41 -0.43 4.37
CA TYR A 148 13.13 -1.64 4.76
C TYR A 148 12.34 -2.35 5.85
N LYS A 149 12.19 -3.64 5.74
CA LYS A 149 11.54 -4.49 6.74
C LYS A 149 12.44 -5.66 7.09
N LEU A 150 12.51 -6.00 8.36
CA LEU A 150 13.21 -7.20 8.79
C LEU A 150 12.43 -8.43 8.32
N GLU A 151 13.12 -9.37 7.72
CA GLU A 151 12.53 -10.54 7.08
C GLU A 151 11.95 -11.54 8.09
N ASP A 152 12.68 -11.82 9.16
CA ASP A 152 12.32 -12.80 10.19
C ASP A 152 11.32 -12.23 11.20
N LEU A 153 10.11 -12.78 11.25
CA LEU A 153 9.04 -12.35 12.14
C LEU A 153 9.28 -12.69 13.61
N THR A 154 10.10 -13.71 13.90
CA THR A 154 10.51 -14.00 15.28
C THR A 154 11.36 -12.85 15.83
N LEU A 155 12.28 -12.35 15.00
CA LEU A 155 13.08 -11.17 15.33
C LEU A 155 12.22 -9.90 15.39
N CYS A 156 11.24 -9.74 14.49
CA CYS A 156 10.29 -8.63 14.55
C CYS A 156 9.55 -8.59 15.90
N LYS A 157 9.05 -9.73 16.34
CA LYS A 157 8.36 -9.86 17.64
C LYS A 157 9.28 -9.48 18.82
N ARG A 158 10.56 -9.89 18.76
CA ARG A 158 11.56 -9.55 19.80
C ARG A 158 11.89 -8.07 19.85
N LEU A 159 11.98 -7.41 18.70
CA LEU A 159 12.22 -5.96 18.60
C LEU A 159 11.02 -5.14 19.07
N GLY A 160 9.81 -5.62 18.79
CA GLY A 160 8.57 -4.98 19.22
C GLY A 160 8.33 -3.60 18.61
N PHE A 161 7.61 -2.78 19.37
CA PHE A 161 7.11 -1.46 18.94
C PHE A 161 7.61 -0.35 19.87
N THR A 162 7.63 0.87 19.35
CA THR A 162 7.70 2.11 20.13
C THR A 162 6.33 2.78 20.11
N ALA A 163 6.19 3.90 20.81
CA ALA A 163 5.00 4.77 20.72
C ALA A 163 4.75 5.30 19.27
N HIS A 164 5.78 5.32 18.43
CA HIS A 164 5.72 5.89 17.08
C HIS A 164 5.66 4.85 15.95
N GLY A 165 5.86 3.57 16.27
CA GLY A 165 5.80 2.50 15.28
C GLY A 165 6.70 1.29 15.56
N PRO A 166 6.75 0.34 14.63
CA PRO A 166 7.54 -0.87 14.77
C PRO A 166 9.04 -0.59 14.67
N ARG A 167 9.84 -1.30 15.51
CA ARG A 167 11.30 -1.19 15.51
C ARG A 167 11.97 -2.01 14.39
N PHE A 168 11.22 -2.83 13.70
CA PHE A 168 11.69 -3.76 12.68
C PHE A 168 11.44 -3.28 11.25
N GLN A 169 11.08 -2.00 11.09
CA GLN A 169 11.00 -1.37 9.77
C GLN A 169 11.44 0.09 9.81
N VAL A 170 12.04 0.55 8.71
CA VAL A 170 12.56 1.92 8.56
C VAL A 170 12.17 2.47 7.20
N ALA A 171 11.54 3.64 7.18
CA ALA A 171 11.29 4.37 5.95
C ALA A 171 12.54 5.17 5.56
N HIS A 172 12.96 5.03 4.30
CA HIS A 172 14.03 5.80 3.70
C HIS A 172 13.46 6.68 2.58
N LYS A 173 13.26 7.95 2.89
CA LYS A 173 12.70 8.92 1.95
C LYS A 173 13.70 9.25 0.87
N PHE A 174 13.20 9.47 -0.35
CA PHE A 174 14.04 10.00 -1.43
C PHE A 174 14.38 11.46 -1.18
N SER A 175 15.49 11.90 -1.74
CA SER A 175 15.86 13.31 -1.71
C SER A 175 14.73 14.14 -2.33
N SER A 176 14.34 15.23 -1.65
CA SER A 176 13.39 16.18 -2.24
C SER A 176 14.03 16.76 -3.50
N SER A 177 13.37 16.59 -4.64
CA SER A 177 13.74 17.37 -5.82
C SER A 177 13.59 18.85 -5.43
N LYS A 178 14.72 19.58 -5.39
CA LYS A 178 14.64 21.04 -5.27
C LYS A 178 13.86 21.52 -6.48
N ALA A 179 12.74 22.17 -6.21
CA ALA A 179 11.97 22.89 -7.22
C ALA A 179 12.81 24.04 -7.79
#